data_0b0aae886d7abc19fdb0303e8d87164f
#
_entry.id   0b0aae886d7abc19fdb0303e8d87164f
#
_cell.length_a   1.000
_cell.length_b   1.000
_cell.length_c   1.000
_cell.angle_alpha   90.00
_cell.angle_beta   90.00
_cell.angle_gamma   90.00
#
_symmetry.space_group_name_H-M   'P 1'
#
loop_
_entity.id
_entity.type
_entity.pdbx_description
1 polymer ?
#
loop_
_entity_poly.entity_id
_entity_poly.type
_entity_poly.pdbx_seq_one_letter_code
_entity_poly.pdbx_strand_id
1 'polypeptide(L)'
;MDAQKTTGNIQTRREFLRGIFRGIMLVGLVGLGARVALRRRCPSPGDADAWKLCNGCPDFSSCSSAVLSAGRKVWQLDPAKCIQCGRCAKNCVLQPSAVKCVHRAEMCGYCRLCFGFFQPGASVLNSAAENQICPTGAIRRKFIEEPYYEYTIDESLCIGCGRCVKGCGAFGNGSLVLQIRHDRCVNCNECSIARNCPANAFSKVPATASYLF
;
A
#
# COMPACT_ATOMS: atom_id res chain seq x y z
N MET A 1 -7.09 86.04 19.50
CA MET A 1 -7.16 85.02 20.60
C MET A 1 -7.91 83.89 20.08
N ASP A 2 -7.25 82.98 19.40
CA ASP A 2 -7.85 81.83 18.71
C ASP A 2 -7.74 80.58 19.55
N ALA A 3 -8.89 80.02 19.93
CA ALA A 3 -8.98 78.80 20.69
C ALA A 3 -8.88 77.60 19.75
N GLN A 4 -7.78 76.89 19.76
CA GLN A 4 -7.54 75.63 19.07
C GLN A 4 -8.40 74.52 19.70
N LYS A 5 -9.40 74.01 18.99
CA LYS A 5 -10.28 72.95 19.36
C LYS A 5 -9.63 71.60 18.98
N THR A 6 -9.00 70.94 19.94
CA THR A 6 -8.50 69.59 19.81
C THR A 6 -9.67 68.60 19.78
N THR A 7 -10.07 68.12 18.62
CA THR A 7 -11.00 67.02 18.46
C THR A 7 -10.28 65.69 18.67
N GLY A 8 -10.41 65.16 19.89
CA GLY A 8 -9.97 63.80 20.22
C GLY A 8 -10.87 62.77 19.50
N ASN A 9 -10.23 61.99 18.65
CA ASN A 9 -10.92 60.91 17.91
C ASN A 9 -11.28 59.79 18.86
N ILE A 10 -12.55 59.74 19.31
CA ILE A 10 -13.07 58.67 20.13
C ILE A 10 -13.34 57.48 19.18
N GLN A 11 -12.36 56.61 19.02
CA GLN A 11 -12.59 55.31 18.40
C GLN A 11 -13.61 54.55 19.24
N THR A 12 -14.75 54.26 18.63
CA THR A 12 -15.79 53.52 19.31
C THR A 12 -15.32 52.07 19.58
N ARG A 13 -15.69 51.49 20.72
CA ARG A 13 -15.35 50.11 21.09
C ARG A 13 -15.62 49.11 19.97
N ARG A 14 -16.61 49.38 19.12
CA ARG A 14 -16.94 48.57 17.95
C ARG A 14 -15.88 48.57 16.86
N GLU A 15 -15.25 49.68 16.59
CA GLU A 15 -14.17 49.79 15.57
C GLU A 15 -12.88 49.14 16.05
N PHE A 16 -12.57 49.28 17.34
CA PHE A 16 -11.44 48.59 17.97
C PHE A 16 -11.63 47.03 17.92
N LEU A 17 -12.79 46.54 18.26
CA LEU A 17 -13.08 45.08 18.16
C LEU A 17 -13.07 44.57 16.71
N ARG A 18 -13.57 45.34 15.75
CA ARG A 18 -13.47 44.98 14.31
C ARG A 18 -12.02 44.94 13.83
N GLY A 19 -11.16 45.82 14.31
CA GLY A 19 -9.73 45.81 13.98
C GLY A 19 -9.01 44.58 14.51
N ILE A 20 -9.31 44.18 15.78
CA ILE A 20 -8.75 42.97 16.40
C ILE A 20 -9.22 41.73 15.66
N PHE A 21 -10.52 41.63 15.32
CA PHE A 21 -11.08 40.47 14.62
C PHE A 21 -10.48 40.30 13.21
N ARG A 22 -10.26 41.41 12.47
CA ARG A 22 -9.58 41.38 11.18
C ARG A 22 -8.12 40.95 11.30
N GLY A 23 -7.40 41.42 12.34
CA GLY A 23 -6.04 41.03 12.60
C GLY A 23 -5.90 39.54 12.92
N ILE A 24 -6.75 39.01 13.78
CA ILE A 24 -6.77 37.56 14.15
C ILE A 24 -7.08 36.68 12.93
N MET A 25 -8.07 37.07 12.10
CA MET A 25 -8.40 36.36 10.86
C MET A 25 -7.24 36.33 9.84
N LEU A 26 -6.55 37.46 9.67
CA LEU A 26 -5.38 37.53 8.77
C LEU A 26 -4.20 36.69 9.26
N VAL A 27 -3.89 36.72 10.56
CA VAL A 27 -2.83 35.90 11.16
C VAL A 27 -3.21 34.40 11.08
N GLY A 28 -4.48 34.07 11.30
CA GLY A 28 -5.01 32.71 11.15
C GLY A 28 -4.88 32.18 9.71
N LEU A 29 -5.25 32.98 8.71
CA LEU A 29 -5.16 32.62 7.30
C LEU A 29 -3.69 32.47 6.83
N VAL A 30 -2.80 33.38 7.26
CA VAL A 30 -1.35 33.29 6.95
C VAL A 30 -0.73 32.07 7.63
N GLY A 31 -1.10 31.78 8.89
CA GLY A 31 -0.64 30.59 9.61
C GLY A 31 -1.12 29.28 8.97
N LEU A 32 -2.37 29.24 8.51
CA LEU A 32 -2.93 28.09 7.79
C LEU A 32 -2.26 27.89 6.42
N GLY A 33 -2.06 28.99 5.67
CA GLY A 33 -1.36 28.99 4.39
C GLY A 33 0.09 28.54 4.53
N ALA A 34 0.82 28.99 5.55
CA ALA A 34 2.17 28.55 5.84
C ALA A 34 2.25 27.06 6.23
N ARG A 35 1.31 26.56 7.03
CA ARG A 35 1.22 25.11 7.36
C ARG A 35 0.93 24.26 6.14
N VAL A 36 0.06 24.72 5.23
CA VAL A 36 -0.25 23.98 3.98
C VAL A 36 0.95 24.02 3.04
N ALA A 37 1.66 25.14 2.92
CA ALA A 37 2.86 25.27 2.10
C ALA A 37 4.04 24.45 2.65
N LEU A 38 4.20 24.37 3.98
CA LEU A 38 5.23 23.55 4.64
C LEU A 38 4.93 22.03 4.54
N ARG A 39 3.64 21.64 4.48
CA ARG A 39 3.26 20.23 4.26
C ARG A 39 3.51 19.74 2.82
N ARG A 40 3.69 20.65 1.86
CA ARG A 40 3.87 20.31 0.43
C ARG A 40 5.33 20.24 -0.02
N ARG A 41 6.30 20.36 0.86
CA ARG A 41 7.70 20.17 0.48
C ARG A 41 8.02 18.68 0.48
N CYS A 42 7.93 18.08 -0.71
CA CYS A 42 8.61 16.80 -0.94
C CYS A 42 10.12 17.01 -0.65
N PRO A 43 10.78 16.07 0.04
CA PRO A 43 12.22 16.14 0.28
C PRO A 43 12.99 16.18 -1.05
N SER A 44 14.10 16.87 -1.07
CA SER A 44 14.94 17.02 -2.26
C SER A 44 15.51 15.67 -2.70
N PRO A 45 15.71 15.46 -4.01
CA PRO A 45 16.36 14.26 -4.51
C PRO A 45 17.81 14.22 -3.98
N GLY A 46 18.12 13.25 -3.14
CA GLY A 46 19.42 13.08 -2.51
C GLY A 46 19.37 12.69 -1.02
N ASP A 47 18.26 12.94 -0.34
CA ASP A 47 18.10 12.50 1.05
C ASP A 47 17.81 10.99 1.13
N ALA A 48 18.73 10.26 1.74
CA ALA A 48 18.66 8.80 1.87
C ALA A 48 17.38 8.32 2.61
N ASP A 49 16.74 9.18 3.41
CA ASP A 49 15.54 8.90 4.19
C ASP A 49 14.26 9.52 3.63
N ALA A 50 14.31 10.14 2.45
CA ALA A 50 13.17 10.80 1.81
C ALA A 50 11.94 9.88 1.63
N TRP A 51 12.17 8.58 1.43
CA TRP A 51 11.12 7.57 1.29
C TRP A 51 10.28 7.35 2.55
N LYS A 52 10.85 7.56 3.76
CA LYS A 52 10.12 7.43 5.03
C LYS A 52 9.06 8.52 5.18
N LEU A 53 9.33 9.71 4.64
CA LEU A 53 8.41 10.85 4.66
C LEU A 53 7.31 10.73 3.60
N CYS A 54 7.56 10.01 2.51
CA CYS A 54 6.59 9.81 1.42
C CYS A 54 5.51 8.78 1.71
N ASN A 55 5.73 7.82 2.62
CA ASN A 55 4.75 6.78 2.96
C ASN A 55 3.43 7.30 3.59
N GLY A 56 3.38 8.56 4.00
CA GLY A 56 2.17 9.21 4.53
C GLY A 56 1.62 10.33 3.66
N CYS A 57 2.12 10.51 2.43
CA CYS A 57 1.69 11.59 1.55
C CYS A 57 0.39 11.19 0.82
N PRO A 58 -0.71 11.96 0.95
CA PRO A 58 -1.97 11.67 0.26
C PRO A 58 -1.86 11.80 -1.27
N ASP A 59 -0.86 12.53 -1.77
CA ASP A 59 -0.64 12.77 -3.21
C ASP A 59 0.48 11.86 -3.77
N PHE A 60 0.71 10.69 -3.18
CA PHE A 60 1.76 9.76 -3.61
C PHE A 60 1.67 9.37 -5.09
N SER A 61 0.46 9.29 -5.65
CA SER A 61 0.22 8.98 -7.07
C SER A 61 0.59 10.11 -8.03
N SER A 62 0.60 11.37 -7.57
CA SER A 62 0.93 12.55 -8.37
C SER A 62 2.34 13.10 -8.10
N CYS A 63 3.03 12.57 -7.08
CA CYS A 63 4.40 12.92 -6.79
C CYS A 63 5.27 12.42 -7.96
N SER A 64 6.04 13.33 -8.57
CA SER A 64 7.04 12.98 -9.60
C SER A 64 8.21 12.20 -8.96
N SER A 65 7.88 11.09 -8.31
CA SER A 65 8.78 10.17 -7.62
C SER A 65 9.76 9.46 -8.57
N ALA A 66 9.63 9.67 -9.87
CA ALA A 66 10.62 9.28 -10.86
C ALA A 66 12.04 9.77 -10.50
N VAL A 67 12.15 10.93 -9.85
CA VAL A 67 13.43 11.50 -9.44
C VAL A 67 13.97 10.83 -8.17
N LEU A 68 13.10 10.39 -7.24
CA LEU A 68 13.48 9.72 -5.98
C LEU A 68 13.81 8.24 -6.18
N SER A 69 13.32 7.64 -7.25
CA SER A 69 13.56 6.23 -7.58
C SER A 69 14.74 6.02 -8.54
N ALA A 70 15.28 7.09 -9.12
CA ALA A 70 16.44 7.01 -10.00
C ALA A 70 17.64 6.43 -9.23
N GLY A 71 18.04 5.21 -9.58
CA GLY A 71 19.15 4.48 -8.96
C GLY A 71 18.76 3.53 -7.82
N ARG A 72 17.58 3.63 -7.22
CA ARG A 72 17.13 2.67 -6.20
C ARG A 72 16.73 1.35 -6.86
N LYS A 73 17.31 0.26 -6.39
CA LYS A 73 16.91 -1.09 -6.81
C LYS A 73 16.03 -1.73 -5.76
N VAL A 74 14.97 -2.40 -6.19
CA VAL A 74 14.04 -3.16 -5.35
C VAL A 74 14.01 -4.62 -5.76
N TRP A 75 13.67 -5.49 -4.84
CA TRP A 75 13.46 -6.90 -5.14
C TRP A 75 12.13 -7.08 -5.85
N GLN A 76 12.15 -7.82 -6.95
CA GLN A 76 10.98 -8.19 -7.75
C GLN A 76 10.89 -9.71 -7.85
N LEU A 77 9.67 -10.24 -7.68
CA LEU A 77 9.35 -11.64 -7.94
C LEU A 77 8.75 -11.76 -9.35
N ASP A 78 9.32 -12.63 -10.16
CA ASP A 78 8.81 -12.99 -11.46
C ASP A 78 7.77 -14.14 -11.31
N PRO A 79 6.46 -13.88 -11.55
CA PRO A 79 5.43 -14.90 -11.42
C PRO A 79 5.58 -16.04 -12.42
N ALA A 80 6.18 -15.79 -13.61
CA ALA A 80 6.37 -16.81 -14.65
C ALA A 80 7.41 -17.85 -14.24
N LYS A 81 8.42 -17.46 -13.45
CA LYS A 81 9.43 -18.36 -12.90
C LYS A 81 9.02 -19.01 -11.58
N CYS A 82 8.01 -18.48 -10.92
CA CYS A 82 7.62 -18.93 -9.58
C CYS A 82 6.98 -20.32 -9.61
N ILE A 83 7.59 -21.28 -8.92
CA ILE A 83 7.08 -22.65 -8.79
C ILE A 83 6.24 -22.87 -7.50
N GLN A 84 5.83 -21.82 -6.84
CA GLN A 84 4.96 -21.83 -5.66
C GLN A 84 5.45 -22.74 -4.50
N CYS A 85 6.76 -22.86 -4.32
CA CYS A 85 7.39 -23.80 -3.36
C CYS A 85 7.19 -23.46 -1.87
N GLY A 86 6.63 -22.28 -1.55
CA GLY A 86 6.33 -21.84 -0.18
C GLY A 86 7.54 -21.34 0.63
N ARG A 87 8.76 -21.34 0.08
CA ARG A 87 9.96 -20.88 0.79
C ARG A 87 9.90 -19.41 1.18
N CYS A 88 9.12 -18.60 0.46
CA CYS A 88 8.92 -17.17 0.78
C CYS A 88 8.35 -16.96 2.18
N ALA A 89 7.47 -17.85 2.63
CA ALA A 89 6.87 -17.77 3.97
C ALA A 89 7.89 -18.02 5.09
N LYS A 90 8.91 -18.83 4.83
CA LYS A 90 9.86 -19.30 5.86
C LYS A 90 11.17 -18.51 5.87
N ASN A 91 11.60 -18.00 4.70
CA ASN A 91 12.92 -17.39 4.54
C ASN A 91 12.89 -15.85 4.54
N CYS A 92 11.73 -15.21 4.68
CA CYS A 92 11.67 -13.76 4.86
C CYS A 92 12.16 -13.39 6.27
N VAL A 93 12.91 -12.30 6.37
CA VAL A 93 13.30 -11.73 7.69
C VAL A 93 12.10 -11.14 8.43
N LEU A 94 11.03 -10.83 7.71
CA LEU A 94 9.78 -10.31 8.27
C LEU A 94 8.79 -11.43 8.56
N GLN A 95 8.04 -11.28 9.64
CA GLN A 95 6.93 -12.15 10.01
C GLN A 95 5.67 -11.28 10.23
N PRO A 96 4.65 -11.44 9.39
CA PRO A 96 4.57 -12.28 8.20
C PRO A 96 5.41 -11.74 7.04
N SER A 97 5.77 -12.62 6.09
CA SER A 97 6.59 -12.30 4.91
C SER A 97 6.05 -11.10 4.11
N ALA A 98 6.95 -10.30 3.53
CA ALA A 98 6.59 -9.24 2.58
C ALA A 98 6.05 -9.78 1.25
N VAL A 99 6.23 -11.07 0.95
CA VAL A 99 5.62 -11.72 -0.21
C VAL A 99 4.18 -12.05 0.11
N LYS A 100 3.26 -11.59 -0.74
CA LYS A 100 1.82 -11.77 -0.58
C LYS A 100 1.21 -12.41 -1.83
N CYS A 101 0.09 -13.10 -1.64
CA CYS A 101 -0.76 -13.49 -2.76
C CYS A 101 -1.57 -12.28 -3.20
N VAL A 102 -1.67 -12.08 -4.51
CA VAL A 102 -2.45 -11.00 -5.11
C VAL A 102 -3.23 -11.51 -6.33
N HIS A 103 -4.25 -10.79 -6.71
CA HIS A 103 -4.99 -10.99 -7.95
C HIS A 103 -4.23 -10.35 -9.11
N ARG A 104 -3.92 -11.12 -10.15
CA ARG A 104 -3.25 -10.63 -11.35
C ARG A 104 -4.18 -9.97 -12.35
N ALA A 105 -5.43 -10.45 -12.43
CA ALA A 105 -6.44 -9.94 -13.35
C ALA A 105 -7.58 -9.29 -12.58
N GLU A 106 -8.17 -8.23 -13.13
CA GLU A 106 -9.28 -7.48 -12.52
C GLU A 106 -10.50 -8.37 -12.23
N MET A 107 -10.77 -9.35 -13.11
CA MET A 107 -11.87 -10.30 -12.93
C MET A 107 -11.56 -11.44 -11.96
N CYS A 108 -10.37 -11.49 -11.40
CA CYS A 108 -10.03 -12.47 -10.38
C CYS A 108 -10.70 -12.09 -9.05
N GLY A 109 -11.20 -13.12 -8.35
CA GLY A 109 -11.91 -12.90 -7.09
C GLY A 109 -13.43 -13.10 -7.20
N TYR A 110 -13.97 -13.28 -8.42
CA TYR A 110 -15.40 -13.46 -8.68
C TYR A 110 -15.68 -14.82 -9.34
N CYS A 111 -15.26 -15.90 -8.71
CA CYS A 111 -15.47 -17.25 -9.24
C CYS A 111 -16.62 -17.94 -8.51
N ARG A 112 -17.43 -18.74 -9.24
CA ARG A 112 -18.37 -19.69 -8.62
C ARG A 112 -17.61 -20.65 -7.70
N LEU A 113 -16.47 -21.16 -8.18
CA LEU A 113 -15.60 -22.07 -7.45
C LEU A 113 -14.15 -21.62 -7.60
N CYS A 114 -13.55 -21.11 -6.53
CA CYS A 114 -12.16 -20.66 -6.52
C CYS A 114 -11.24 -21.77 -6.02
N PHE A 115 -10.41 -22.31 -6.90
CA PHE A 115 -9.40 -23.33 -6.54
C PHE A 115 -8.21 -22.77 -5.76
N GLY A 116 -8.09 -21.46 -5.65
CA GLY A 116 -7.17 -20.82 -4.71
C GLY A 116 -7.73 -20.76 -3.29
N PHE A 117 -9.05 -20.93 -3.12
CA PHE A 117 -9.73 -20.99 -1.83
C PHE A 117 -9.94 -22.41 -1.34
N PHE A 118 -10.52 -23.25 -2.17
CA PHE A 118 -10.86 -24.64 -1.79
C PHE A 118 -9.66 -25.56 -1.85
N GLN A 119 -9.58 -26.42 -0.84
CA GLN A 119 -8.62 -27.50 -0.83
C GLN A 119 -9.02 -28.56 -1.89
N PRO A 120 -8.08 -29.07 -2.69
CA PRO A 120 -8.36 -30.16 -3.61
C PRO A 120 -8.96 -31.36 -2.87
N GLY A 121 -10.10 -31.86 -3.37
CA GLY A 121 -10.79 -32.99 -2.74
C GLY A 121 -11.66 -32.63 -1.52
N ALA A 122 -11.91 -31.35 -1.26
CA ALA A 122 -12.86 -30.93 -0.23
C ALA A 122 -14.24 -31.54 -0.51
N SER A 123 -14.78 -32.24 0.49
CA SER A 123 -16.07 -32.94 0.38
C SER A 123 -17.27 -31.98 0.38
N VAL A 124 -17.10 -30.82 0.98
CA VAL A 124 -18.12 -29.76 1.12
C VAL A 124 -17.55 -28.44 0.68
N LEU A 125 -18.29 -27.71 -0.15
CA LEU A 125 -17.89 -26.40 -0.68
C LEU A 125 -18.41 -25.24 0.20
N ASN A 126 -18.05 -25.25 1.47
CA ASN A 126 -18.37 -24.18 2.42
C ASN A 126 -17.10 -23.45 2.91
N SER A 127 -17.27 -22.44 3.74
CA SER A 127 -16.17 -21.63 4.24
C SER A 127 -15.49 -22.19 5.50
N ALA A 128 -15.78 -23.44 5.90
CA ALA A 128 -15.13 -24.05 7.05
C ALA A 128 -13.62 -24.23 6.82
N ALA A 129 -12.86 -24.19 7.90
CA ALA A 129 -11.38 -24.15 7.85
C ALA A 129 -10.79 -25.40 7.16
N GLU A 130 -11.41 -26.57 7.34
CA GLU A 130 -11.00 -27.84 6.73
C GLU A 130 -11.12 -27.86 5.22
N ASN A 131 -11.98 -27.01 4.66
CA ASN A 131 -12.20 -26.91 3.21
C ASN A 131 -11.29 -25.86 2.55
N GLN A 132 -10.58 -25.07 3.35
CA GLN A 132 -9.75 -23.98 2.85
C GLN A 132 -8.31 -24.43 2.63
N ILE A 133 -7.73 -24.04 1.48
CA ILE A 133 -6.32 -24.30 1.17
C ILE A 133 -5.39 -23.38 1.96
N CYS A 134 -5.88 -22.20 2.36
CA CYS A 134 -5.09 -21.19 3.06
C CYS A 134 -4.94 -21.54 4.55
N PRO A 135 -3.72 -21.79 5.07
CA PRO A 135 -3.52 -22.19 6.46
C PRO A 135 -3.76 -21.07 7.47
N THR A 136 -3.80 -19.81 7.02
CA THR A 136 -4.01 -18.63 7.88
C THR A 136 -5.39 -18.00 7.67
N GLY A 137 -6.23 -18.57 6.80
CA GLY A 137 -7.54 -17.98 6.46
C GLY A 137 -7.45 -16.61 5.78
N ALA A 138 -6.31 -16.30 5.14
CA ALA A 138 -6.10 -15.02 4.47
C ALA A 138 -7.03 -14.78 3.28
N ILE A 139 -7.57 -15.83 2.67
CA ILE A 139 -8.56 -15.70 1.60
C ILE A 139 -9.94 -15.85 2.23
N ARG A 140 -10.77 -14.83 2.04
CA ARG A 140 -12.15 -14.79 2.53
C ARG A 140 -13.11 -14.99 1.38
N ARG A 141 -14.18 -15.74 1.62
CA ARG A 141 -15.27 -15.97 0.68
C ARG A 141 -16.53 -15.29 1.18
N LYS A 142 -17.18 -14.51 0.32
CA LYS A 142 -18.43 -13.82 0.59
C LYS A 142 -19.41 -14.12 -0.52
N PHE A 143 -20.64 -14.49 -0.17
CA PHE A 143 -21.72 -14.64 -1.14
C PHE A 143 -22.10 -13.26 -1.69
N ILE A 144 -22.24 -13.15 -2.99
CA ILE A 144 -22.73 -11.97 -3.69
C ILE A 144 -24.12 -12.25 -4.27
N GLU A 145 -24.18 -13.15 -5.22
CA GLU A 145 -25.41 -13.61 -5.87
C GLU A 145 -25.19 -15.00 -6.45
N GLU A 146 -26.25 -15.78 -6.65
CA GLU A 146 -26.13 -17.11 -7.26
C GLU A 146 -25.75 -16.99 -8.75
N PRO A 147 -24.69 -17.62 -9.24
CA PRO A 147 -23.82 -18.59 -8.57
C PRO A 147 -22.47 -18.00 -8.08
N TYR A 148 -22.35 -16.71 -7.92
CA TYR A 148 -21.08 -16.00 -7.72
C TYR A 148 -20.76 -15.69 -6.26
N TYR A 149 -19.49 -15.84 -5.94
CA TYR A 149 -18.90 -15.46 -4.66
C TYR A 149 -17.72 -14.52 -4.89
N GLU A 150 -17.55 -13.57 -4.00
CA GLU A 150 -16.38 -12.73 -3.92
C GLU A 150 -15.30 -13.39 -3.07
N TYR A 151 -14.07 -13.43 -3.57
CA TYR A 151 -12.90 -13.93 -2.87
C TYR A 151 -11.90 -12.80 -2.69
N THR A 152 -11.72 -12.34 -1.46
CA THR A 152 -10.80 -11.27 -1.10
C THR A 152 -9.59 -11.82 -0.37
N ILE A 153 -8.44 -11.16 -0.51
CA ILE A 153 -7.19 -11.55 0.14
C ILE A 153 -6.87 -10.55 1.24
N ASP A 154 -6.86 -11.01 2.48
CA ASP A 154 -6.35 -10.25 3.60
C ASP A 154 -4.82 -10.39 3.65
N GLU A 155 -4.11 -9.38 3.13
CA GLU A 155 -2.65 -9.39 3.06
C GLU A 155 -1.98 -9.38 4.45
N SER A 156 -2.69 -8.94 5.49
CA SER A 156 -2.16 -8.94 6.85
C SER A 156 -1.99 -10.36 7.39
N LEU A 157 -2.89 -11.26 7.01
CA LEU A 157 -2.87 -12.68 7.37
C LEU A 157 -2.05 -13.52 6.38
N CYS A 158 -1.81 -13.02 5.18
CA CYS A 158 -1.09 -13.76 4.15
C CYS A 158 0.40 -13.90 4.52
N ILE A 159 0.88 -15.14 4.60
CA ILE A 159 2.29 -15.46 4.87
C ILE A 159 3.13 -15.72 3.60
N GLY A 160 2.54 -15.65 2.40
CA GLY A 160 3.26 -15.90 1.15
C GLY A 160 3.62 -17.36 0.90
N CYS A 161 2.84 -18.31 1.43
CA CYS A 161 3.14 -19.74 1.30
C CYS A 161 2.87 -20.33 -0.11
N GLY A 162 2.12 -19.63 -0.95
CA GLY A 162 1.86 -20.00 -2.35
C GLY A 162 0.86 -21.14 -2.58
N ARG A 163 0.23 -21.71 -1.53
CA ARG A 163 -0.73 -22.82 -1.70
C ARG A 163 -1.91 -22.45 -2.58
N CYS A 164 -2.51 -21.26 -2.35
CA CYS A 164 -3.61 -20.74 -3.16
C CYS A 164 -3.21 -20.50 -4.63
N VAL A 165 -2.00 -19.98 -4.85
CA VAL A 165 -1.44 -19.76 -6.20
C VAL A 165 -1.28 -21.10 -6.92
N LYS A 166 -0.76 -22.12 -6.23
CA LYS A 166 -0.63 -23.48 -6.78
C LYS A 166 -1.99 -24.08 -7.12
N GLY A 167 -2.97 -23.97 -6.24
CA GLY A 167 -4.33 -24.47 -6.48
C GLY A 167 -5.00 -23.76 -7.66
N CYS A 168 -4.90 -22.42 -7.71
CA CYS A 168 -5.42 -21.63 -8.82
C CYS A 168 -4.74 -21.95 -10.15
N GLY A 169 -3.41 -22.14 -10.14
CA GLY A 169 -2.67 -22.50 -11.38
C GLY A 169 -2.94 -23.89 -11.88
N ALA A 170 -3.19 -24.87 -10.98
CA ALA A 170 -3.43 -26.26 -11.35
C ALA A 170 -4.87 -26.54 -11.79
N PHE A 171 -5.84 -25.90 -11.17
CA PHE A 171 -7.28 -26.23 -11.33
C PHE A 171 -8.13 -25.02 -11.69
N GLY A 172 -7.59 -23.80 -11.66
CA GLY A 172 -8.27 -22.55 -11.98
C GLY A 172 -7.69 -21.85 -13.19
N ASN A 173 -7.83 -20.54 -13.22
CA ASN A 173 -7.39 -19.68 -14.34
C ASN A 173 -5.96 -19.15 -14.19
N GLY A 174 -5.25 -19.47 -13.10
CA GLY A 174 -3.88 -18.98 -12.84
C GLY A 174 -3.78 -17.49 -12.48
N SER A 175 -4.87 -16.83 -12.16
CA SER A 175 -4.89 -15.38 -11.86
C SER A 175 -4.34 -15.03 -10.48
N LEU A 176 -4.21 -15.98 -9.57
CA LEU A 176 -3.53 -15.76 -8.29
C LEU A 176 -2.01 -15.88 -8.50
N VAL A 177 -1.27 -14.87 -8.05
CA VAL A 177 0.19 -14.85 -8.11
C VAL A 177 0.78 -14.42 -6.78
N LEU A 178 2.06 -14.76 -6.55
CA LEU A 178 2.82 -14.19 -5.45
C LEU A 178 3.52 -12.92 -5.92
N GLN A 179 3.54 -11.91 -5.06
CA GLN A 179 4.22 -10.65 -5.31
C GLN A 179 4.89 -10.11 -4.05
N ILE A 180 5.97 -9.34 -4.22
CA ILE A 180 6.60 -8.61 -3.12
C ILE A 180 5.86 -7.30 -2.94
N ARG A 181 5.38 -7.03 -1.74
CA ARG A 181 4.85 -5.73 -1.35
C ARG A 181 6.00 -4.82 -0.95
N HIS A 182 6.31 -3.84 -1.81
CA HIS A 182 7.44 -2.94 -1.62
C HIS A 182 7.28 -1.98 -0.44
N ASP A 183 6.02 -1.67 -0.06
CA ASP A 183 5.65 -0.91 1.13
C ASP A 183 6.00 -1.64 2.43
N ARG A 184 6.04 -2.97 2.40
CA ARG A 184 6.36 -3.84 3.54
C ARG A 184 7.79 -4.37 3.49
N CYS A 185 8.38 -4.49 2.31
CA CYS A 185 9.71 -5.06 2.11
C CYS A 185 10.80 -4.10 2.58
N VAL A 186 11.66 -4.54 3.50
CA VAL A 186 12.82 -3.76 3.99
C VAL A 186 13.97 -3.71 2.99
N ASN A 187 13.80 -4.28 1.82
CA ASN A 187 14.76 -4.26 0.70
C ASN A 187 16.20 -4.66 1.10
N CYS A 188 16.33 -5.77 1.80
CA CYS A 188 17.64 -6.31 2.23
C CYS A 188 18.65 -6.33 1.08
N ASN A 189 19.92 -6.02 1.37
CA ASN A 189 21.00 -6.09 0.35
C ASN A 189 21.11 -7.50 -0.20
N GLU A 190 21.11 -8.50 0.67
CA GLU A 190 21.00 -9.92 0.34
C GLU A 190 19.65 -10.44 0.83
N CYS A 191 18.76 -10.76 -0.10
CA CYS A 191 17.45 -11.29 0.25
C CYS A 191 17.58 -12.80 0.54
N SER A 192 17.24 -13.21 1.76
CA SER A 192 17.25 -14.60 2.16
C SER A 192 16.30 -15.47 1.34
N ILE A 193 15.14 -14.91 0.91
CA ILE A 193 14.24 -15.61 0.00
C ILE A 193 14.91 -15.84 -1.35
N ALA A 194 15.54 -14.82 -1.93
CA ALA A 194 16.20 -14.92 -3.23
C ALA A 194 17.28 -15.98 -3.23
N ARG A 195 18.10 -16.04 -2.16
CA ARG A 195 19.16 -17.07 -1.99
C ARG A 195 18.59 -18.49 -1.89
N ASN A 196 17.41 -18.65 -1.32
CA ASN A 196 16.76 -19.94 -1.11
C ASN A 196 15.72 -20.26 -2.19
N CYS A 197 15.55 -19.43 -3.22
CA CYS A 197 14.57 -19.66 -4.27
C CYS A 197 15.10 -20.66 -5.30
N PRO A 198 14.52 -21.87 -5.40
CA PRO A 198 15.02 -22.90 -6.31
C PRO A 198 14.78 -22.56 -7.79
N ALA A 199 13.84 -21.67 -8.06
CA ALA A 199 13.49 -21.24 -9.42
C ALA A 199 14.17 -19.92 -9.83
N ASN A 200 15.03 -19.34 -8.98
CA ASN A 200 15.66 -18.04 -9.21
C ASN A 200 14.66 -16.96 -9.66
N ALA A 201 13.46 -16.98 -9.07
CA ALA A 201 12.38 -16.09 -9.46
C ALA A 201 12.52 -14.66 -8.89
N PHE A 202 13.53 -14.41 -8.05
CA PHE A 202 13.78 -13.09 -7.44
C PHE A 202 14.95 -12.40 -8.13
N SER A 203 14.74 -11.14 -8.52
CA SER A 203 15.78 -10.28 -9.09
C SER A 203 15.71 -8.87 -8.52
N LYS A 204 16.84 -8.16 -8.50
CA LYS A 204 16.86 -6.72 -8.20
C LYS A 204 16.64 -5.94 -9.48
N VAL A 205 15.56 -5.14 -9.51
CA VAL A 205 15.23 -4.27 -10.65
C VAL A 205 15.26 -2.80 -10.20
N PRO A 206 15.46 -1.84 -11.13
CA PRO A 206 15.26 -0.43 -10.81
C PRO A 206 13.83 -0.22 -10.27
N ALA A 207 13.66 0.64 -9.27
CA ALA A 207 12.33 0.89 -8.68
C ALA A 207 11.33 1.42 -9.71
N THR A 208 11.81 2.12 -10.75
CA THR A 208 11.00 2.60 -11.88
C THR A 208 10.54 1.50 -12.82
N ALA A 209 11.21 0.36 -12.83
CA ALA A 209 10.88 -0.81 -13.66
C ALA A 209 10.17 -1.91 -12.85
N SER A 210 9.93 -1.69 -11.56
CA SER A 210 9.14 -2.62 -10.75
C SER A 210 7.67 -2.58 -11.15
N TYR A 211 7.03 -3.75 -11.14
CA TYR A 211 5.60 -3.85 -11.41
C TYR A 211 4.85 -4.40 -10.20
N LEU A 212 3.63 -3.90 -10.00
CA LEU A 212 2.68 -4.36 -8.99
C LEU A 212 1.37 -4.71 -9.72
N PHE A 213 0.75 -5.81 -9.29
CA PHE A 213 -0.59 -6.20 -9.74
C PHE A 213 -1.63 -5.70 -8.75
#